data_cae502f77246d3052763d6beaa6e57aa
#
_entry.id   cae502f77246d3052763d6beaa6e57aa
#
_cell.length_a   1.000
_cell.length_b   1.000
_cell.length_c   1.000
_cell.angle_alpha   90.00
_cell.angle_beta   90.00
_cell.angle_gamma   90.00
#
_symmetry.space_group_name_H-M   'P 1'
#
loop_
_entity.id
_entity.type
_entity.pdbx_description
1 polymer ?
#
loop_
_entity_poly.entity_id
_entity_poly.type
_entity_poly.pdbx_seq_one_letter_code
_entity_poly.pdbx_strand_id
1 'polypeptide(L)'
;NQYAGCILLLQGVYTGNCGEMTGTNYGTTDDITTLMNYQASLIDPSIYLAVRTPTHLRSILKTKTPLQADQAYDGSLNSRLGLYNDGMLGSVFDLGTYDDTPFSDPYDYEEKGTREEEIAYQNIICQFVPNGGEAVLDNEYNDLNNAIRDLSRMHISYLNRSHDTAVLEKWKNSTYEESGIWKGSSGYDYIAAHLGYRYFVSKTAVDFHPLLDDTAELNITIDNLGFAPAYRRFTTELILTNRESGDSVTVPVDFDNRRLSAGCSSVLSISIDVRNLEKGDYNLALSMTDETLELPVTFANKNSSSTVFLGTLTR
;
A
#
# COMPACT_ATOMS: atom_id res chain seq x y z
N ASN A 1 8.93 20.91 1.29
CA ASN A 1 9.45 20.13 2.43
C ASN A 1 8.77 20.46 3.76
N GLN A 2 8.29 21.70 3.99
CA GLN A 2 7.58 22.08 5.23
C GLN A 2 6.35 21.19 5.52
N TYR A 3 5.69 20.66 4.49
CA TYR A 3 4.51 19.81 4.60
C TYR A 3 4.78 18.37 4.12
N ALA A 4 6.03 17.91 4.19
CA ALA A 4 6.43 16.59 3.71
C ALA A 4 5.56 15.46 4.32
N GLY A 5 5.25 15.56 5.60
CA GLY A 5 4.40 14.58 6.27
C GLY A 5 3.01 14.40 5.63
N CYS A 6 2.44 15.45 5.03
CA CYS A 6 1.12 15.41 4.40
C CYS A 6 1.14 14.93 2.93
N ILE A 7 2.32 14.68 2.36
CA ILE A 7 2.50 14.30 0.95
C ILE A 7 3.04 12.88 0.90
N LEU A 8 2.30 11.95 0.32
CA LEU A 8 2.79 10.59 0.11
C LEU A 8 3.76 10.55 -1.08
N LEU A 9 3.34 11.11 -2.22
CA LEU A 9 4.13 11.08 -3.44
C LEU A 9 3.88 12.32 -4.32
N LEU A 10 4.84 12.59 -5.21
CA LEU A 10 4.73 13.57 -6.29
C LEU A 10 4.77 12.83 -7.63
N GLN A 11 3.80 13.12 -8.49
CA GLN A 11 3.70 12.55 -9.83
C GLN A 11 4.49 13.36 -10.84
N GLY A 12 5.27 12.67 -11.68
CA GLY A 12 5.99 13.22 -12.81
C GLY A 12 7.10 14.20 -12.45
N VAL A 13 7.62 14.85 -13.47
CA VAL A 13 8.68 15.85 -13.39
C VAL A 13 8.22 17.22 -13.89
N TYR A 14 6.93 17.49 -13.81
CA TYR A 14 6.27 18.73 -14.22
C TYR A 14 6.47 19.08 -15.72
N THR A 15 6.66 18.08 -16.58
CA THR A 15 6.77 18.25 -18.03
C THR A 15 5.55 17.69 -18.75
N GLY A 16 5.29 18.22 -19.93
CA GLY A 16 4.14 17.83 -20.76
C GLY A 16 2.85 18.54 -20.39
N ASN A 17 1.83 18.30 -21.18
CA ASN A 17 0.49 18.79 -20.90
C ASN A 17 -0.01 18.14 -19.62
N CYS A 18 -0.53 18.92 -18.70
CA CYS A 18 -1.03 18.43 -17.40
C CYS A 18 0.02 17.72 -16.51
N GLY A 19 1.31 17.77 -16.84
CA GLY A 19 2.37 17.09 -16.06
C GLY A 19 2.53 15.60 -16.35
N GLU A 20 1.93 15.09 -17.43
CA GLU A 20 1.90 13.66 -17.76
C GLU A 20 3.18 13.10 -18.41
N MET A 21 4.25 13.88 -18.46
CA MET A 21 5.55 13.51 -19.07
C MET A 21 5.47 13.17 -20.57
N THR A 22 4.40 13.60 -21.25
CA THR A 22 4.15 13.39 -22.69
C THR A 22 3.89 14.71 -23.38
N GLY A 23 4.05 14.76 -24.72
CA GLY A 23 3.77 15.98 -25.50
C GLY A 23 4.67 17.18 -25.15
N THR A 24 5.91 16.94 -24.77
CA THR A 24 6.87 17.96 -24.33
C THR A 24 8.15 17.92 -25.16
N ASN A 25 8.85 19.07 -25.25
CA ASN A 25 10.20 19.13 -25.82
C ASN A 25 11.28 18.57 -24.88
N TYR A 26 10.93 18.24 -23.65
CA TYR A 26 11.82 17.66 -22.61
C TYR A 26 11.37 16.24 -22.28
N GLY A 27 11.07 15.45 -23.31
CA GLY A 27 10.53 14.09 -23.18
C GLY A 27 11.52 12.99 -23.51
N THR A 28 12.80 13.32 -23.76
CA THR A 28 13.82 12.27 -23.94
C THR A 28 14.13 11.58 -22.61
N THR A 29 14.60 10.35 -22.66
CA THR A 29 15.04 9.60 -21.46
C THR A 29 16.06 10.40 -20.64
N ASP A 30 17.00 11.07 -21.30
CA ASP A 30 18.03 11.88 -20.63
C ASP A 30 17.45 13.11 -19.96
N ASP A 31 16.48 13.80 -20.59
CA ASP A 31 15.79 14.95 -20.01
C ASP A 31 15.02 14.52 -18.75
N ILE A 32 14.21 13.48 -18.86
CA ILE A 32 13.39 12.95 -17.76
C ILE A 32 14.30 12.49 -16.61
N THR A 33 15.39 11.78 -16.92
CA THR A 33 16.37 11.32 -15.93
C THR A 33 17.02 12.51 -15.22
N THR A 34 17.42 13.54 -15.95
CA THR A 34 18.03 14.76 -15.39
C THR A 34 17.05 15.48 -14.47
N LEU A 35 15.81 15.68 -14.92
CA LEU A 35 14.76 16.36 -14.15
C LEU A 35 14.38 15.57 -12.90
N MET A 36 14.25 14.24 -12.99
CA MET A 36 13.94 13.42 -11.84
C MET A 36 15.04 13.41 -10.79
N ASN A 37 16.32 13.30 -11.19
CA ASN A 37 17.43 13.39 -10.27
C ASN A 37 17.52 14.77 -9.58
N TYR A 38 17.25 15.84 -10.33
CA TYR A 38 17.20 17.19 -9.76
C TYR A 38 16.05 17.34 -8.76
N GLN A 39 14.85 16.88 -9.12
CA GLN A 39 13.69 16.85 -8.22
C GLN A 39 13.98 16.05 -6.96
N ALA A 40 14.56 14.86 -7.09
CA ALA A 40 14.92 13.99 -5.97
C ALA A 40 15.90 14.65 -5.00
N SER A 41 16.82 15.49 -5.51
CA SER A 41 17.79 16.21 -4.69
C SER A 41 17.18 17.35 -3.86
N LEU A 42 16.00 17.86 -4.25
CA LEU A 42 15.33 18.99 -3.59
C LEU A 42 14.18 18.56 -2.66
N ILE A 43 13.58 17.42 -2.95
CA ILE A 43 12.38 16.95 -2.26
C ILE A 43 12.77 16.09 -1.05
N ASP A 44 12.08 16.32 0.06
CA ASP A 44 12.24 15.57 1.29
C ASP A 44 12.24 14.06 1.03
N PRO A 45 13.22 13.29 1.55
CA PRO A 45 13.34 11.86 1.26
C PRO A 45 12.19 11.02 1.78
N SER A 46 11.33 11.53 2.65
CA SER A 46 10.10 10.84 3.08
C SER A 46 8.97 10.87 2.04
N ILE A 47 9.09 11.73 1.00
CA ILE A 47 8.12 11.83 -0.09
C ILE A 47 8.55 10.90 -1.22
N TYR A 48 7.66 10.02 -1.64
CA TYR A 48 7.86 9.20 -2.83
C TYR A 48 7.77 10.06 -4.10
N LEU A 49 8.45 9.64 -5.14
CA LEU A 49 8.37 10.22 -6.48
C LEU A 49 7.74 9.19 -7.40
N ALA A 50 7.06 9.60 -8.45
CA ALA A 50 6.44 8.66 -9.37
C ALA A 50 6.63 9.10 -10.81
N VAL A 51 6.86 8.12 -11.70
CA VAL A 51 6.92 8.30 -13.14
C VAL A 51 5.80 7.53 -13.83
N ARG A 52 5.46 7.96 -15.05
CA ARG A 52 4.26 7.50 -15.73
C ARG A 52 4.31 6.03 -16.14
N THR A 53 5.46 5.51 -16.53
CA THR A 53 5.57 4.13 -17.04
C THR A 53 6.70 3.36 -16.38
N PRO A 54 6.62 2.02 -16.34
CA PRO A 54 7.73 1.17 -15.90
C PRO A 54 9.01 1.39 -16.71
N THR A 55 8.89 1.69 -18.01
CA THR A 55 10.04 2.03 -18.86
C THR A 55 10.75 3.30 -18.39
N HIS A 56 10.01 4.38 -18.07
CA HIS A 56 10.62 5.58 -17.50
C HIS A 56 11.36 5.28 -16.18
N LEU A 57 10.77 4.45 -15.32
CA LEU A 57 11.41 4.05 -14.06
C LEU A 57 12.72 3.31 -14.32
N ARG A 58 12.70 2.29 -15.18
CA ARG A 58 13.89 1.52 -15.54
C ARG A 58 14.97 2.38 -16.18
N SER A 59 14.59 3.29 -17.07
CA SER A 59 15.53 4.20 -17.76
C SER A 59 16.21 5.17 -16.79
N ILE A 60 15.48 5.73 -15.82
CA ILE A 60 16.05 6.59 -14.79
C ILE A 60 17.04 5.83 -13.90
N LEU A 61 16.65 4.64 -13.48
CA LEU A 61 17.46 3.79 -12.59
C LEU A 61 18.56 3.01 -13.35
N LYS A 62 18.53 3.02 -14.68
CA LYS A 62 19.44 2.29 -15.59
C LYS A 62 19.53 0.81 -15.25
N THR A 63 18.40 0.20 -14.92
CA THR A 63 18.29 -1.22 -14.59
C THR A 63 16.92 -1.79 -14.90
N LYS A 64 16.89 -3.03 -15.37
CA LYS A 64 15.67 -3.85 -15.53
C LYS A 64 15.41 -4.74 -14.30
N THR A 65 16.40 -4.81 -13.39
CA THR A 65 16.26 -5.58 -12.15
C THR A 65 15.26 -4.90 -11.22
N PRO A 66 14.18 -5.60 -10.80
CA PRO A 66 13.21 -5.03 -9.88
C PRO A 66 13.82 -4.76 -8.50
N LEU A 67 13.34 -3.70 -7.83
CA LEU A 67 13.67 -3.40 -6.43
C LEU A 67 13.37 -4.60 -5.54
N GLN A 68 14.31 -4.94 -4.66
CA GLN A 68 14.18 -6.06 -3.72
C GLN A 68 13.98 -5.57 -2.27
N ALA A 69 13.50 -6.46 -1.42
CA ALA A 69 13.15 -6.15 -0.03
C ALA A 69 14.32 -5.63 0.83
N ASP A 70 15.53 -6.04 0.54
CA ASP A 70 16.75 -5.61 1.24
C ASP A 70 17.25 -4.22 0.81
N GLN A 71 16.76 -3.72 -0.32
CA GLN A 71 17.05 -2.39 -0.87
C GLN A 71 15.93 -1.39 -0.59
N ALA A 72 14.79 -1.86 -0.09
CA ALA A 72 13.62 -1.01 0.17
C ALA A 72 13.83 -0.10 1.38
N TYR A 73 13.24 1.09 1.30
CA TYR A 73 13.16 2.06 2.42
C TYR A 73 14.50 2.65 2.89
N ASP A 74 15.56 2.59 2.08
CA ASP A 74 16.88 3.17 2.39
C ASP A 74 17.00 4.67 2.09
N GLY A 75 15.94 5.27 1.52
CA GLY A 75 15.87 6.70 1.15
C GLY A 75 16.55 7.06 -0.18
N SER A 76 17.17 6.09 -0.86
CA SER A 76 17.70 6.26 -2.21
C SER A 76 16.60 6.53 -3.24
N LEU A 77 16.95 7.06 -4.41
CA LEU A 77 15.97 7.24 -5.50
C LEU A 77 15.35 5.90 -5.90
N ASN A 78 16.12 4.81 -5.92
CA ASN A 78 15.63 3.47 -6.25
C ASN A 78 14.52 3.01 -5.28
N SER A 79 14.66 3.28 -3.99
CA SER A 79 13.69 2.86 -2.96
C SER A 79 12.49 3.79 -2.80
N ARG A 80 12.44 4.90 -3.53
CA ARG A 80 11.36 5.90 -3.44
C ARG A 80 10.74 6.28 -4.79
N LEU A 81 11.20 5.72 -5.90
CA LEU A 81 10.64 5.99 -7.22
C LEU A 81 9.54 4.96 -7.54
N GLY A 82 8.30 5.42 -7.46
CA GLY A 82 7.10 4.66 -7.78
C GLY A 82 6.55 4.97 -9.18
N LEU A 83 5.30 4.60 -9.36
CA LEU A 83 4.61 4.70 -10.64
C LEU A 83 3.28 5.45 -10.51
N TYR A 84 2.86 6.04 -11.61
CA TYR A 84 1.48 6.44 -11.86
C TYR A 84 1.15 6.17 -13.33
N ASN A 85 -0.11 5.82 -13.63
CA ASN A 85 -0.54 5.52 -14.98
C ASN A 85 -1.82 6.27 -15.30
N ASP A 86 -1.72 7.29 -16.15
CA ASP A 86 -2.88 8.09 -16.59
C ASP A 86 -3.64 7.44 -17.75
N GLY A 87 -3.21 6.28 -18.20
CA GLY A 87 -3.86 5.44 -19.19
C GLY A 87 -4.32 4.08 -18.65
N MET A 88 -4.39 3.91 -17.32
CA MET A 88 -4.63 2.65 -16.65
C MET A 88 -5.93 1.98 -17.10
N LEU A 89 -5.85 0.70 -17.46
CA LEU A 89 -6.97 -0.13 -17.92
C LEU A 89 -7.67 0.45 -19.19
N GLY A 90 -7.06 1.41 -19.87
CA GLY A 90 -7.67 2.10 -21.02
C GLY A 90 -7.60 1.31 -22.32
N SER A 91 -6.76 0.30 -22.40
CA SER A 91 -6.61 -0.62 -23.55
C SER A 91 -5.67 -1.76 -23.20
N VAL A 92 -5.41 -2.69 -24.12
CA VAL A 92 -4.35 -3.71 -23.96
C VAL A 92 -2.99 -3.08 -23.68
N PHE A 93 -2.73 -1.89 -24.18
CA PHE A 93 -1.45 -1.18 -24.02
C PHE A 93 -1.49 -0.08 -22.95
N ASP A 94 -2.58 0.09 -22.22
CA ASP A 94 -2.79 1.20 -21.29
C ASP A 94 -2.33 2.54 -21.93
N LEU A 95 -2.86 2.82 -23.12
CA LEU A 95 -2.58 4.03 -23.92
C LEU A 95 -1.08 4.28 -24.15
N GLY A 96 -0.30 3.22 -24.41
CA GLY A 96 1.12 3.31 -24.75
C GLY A 96 2.08 3.09 -23.57
N THR A 97 1.55 2.67 -22.43
CA THR A 97 2.37 2.21 -21.29
C THR A 97 3.06 0.87 -21.60
N TYR A 98 2.38 -0.03 -22.31
CA TYR A 98 2.84 -1.37 -22.68
C TYR A 98 3.03 -1.50 -24.21
N ASP A 99 3.62 -2.63 -24.65
CA ASP A 99 3.82 -2.97 -26.07
C ASP A 99 3.14 -4.32 -26.39
N ASP A 100 3.13 -4.68 -27.68
CA ASP A 100 2.69 -6.00 -28.15
C ASP A 100 3.84 -7.00 -28.26
N THR A 101 5.08 -6.53 -28.12
CA THR A 101 6.31 -7.33 -28.23
C THR A 101 6.82 -7.72 -26.84
N PRO A 102 7.04 -9.01 -26.58
CA PRO A 102 7.67 -9.46 -25.35
C PRO A 102 9.09 -8.92 -25.17
N PHE A 103 9.55 -8.83 -23.93
CA PHE A 103 10.93 -8.52 -23.63
C PHE A 103 11.89 -9.48 -24.33
N SER A 104 12.89 -8.94 -25.01
CA SER A 104 13.89 -9.71 -25.77
C SER A 104 15.29 -9.64 -25.15
N ASP A 105 15.67 -8.53 -24.53
CA ASP A 105 16.97 -8.32 -23.90
C ASP A 105 16.82 -8.04 -22.39
N PRO A 106 17.38 -8.89 -21.52
CA PRO A 106 17.31 -8.68 -20.06
C PRO A 106 18.09 -7.45 -19.58
N TYR A 107 18.96 -6.87 -20.41
CA TYR A 107 19.79 -5.71 -20.08
C TYR A 107 19.27 -4.40 -20.68
N ASP A 108 18.36 -4.47 -21.66
CA ASP A 108 17.77 -3.28 -22.25
C ASP A 108 16.64 -2.74 -21.36
N TYR A 109 16.98 -1.79 -20.50
CA TYR A 109 16.05 -1.15 -19.58
C TYR A 109 15.09 -0.15 -20.28
N GLU A 110 15.31 0.22 -21.53
CA GLU A 110 14.44 1.09 -22.33
C GLU A 110 13.38 0.31 -23.11
N GLU A 111 13.52 -1.00 -23.20
CA GLU A 111 12.55 -1.87 -23.85
C GLU A 111 11.21 -1.84 -23.10
N LYS A 112 10.11 -1.78 -23.84
CA LYS A 112 8.75 -1.99 -23.31
C LYS A 112 8.37 -3.45 -23.47
N GLY A 113 7.77 -4.03 -22.45
CA GLY A 113 7.20 -5.36 -22.49
C GLY A 113 5.71 -5.38 -22.78
N THR A 114 5.19 -6.58 -22.94
CA THR A 114 3.76 -6.83 -22.99
C THR A 114 3.08 -6.43 -21.68
N ARG A 115 1.74 -6.22 -21.74
CA ARG A 115 0.93 -5.95 -20.53
C ARG A 115 1.23 -6.92 -19.40
N GLU A 116 1.31 -8.22 -19.69
CA GLU A 116 1.54 -9.25 -18.68
C GLU A 116 2.93 -9.17 -18.05
N GLU A 117 3.97 -8.91 -18.83
CA GLU A 117 5.34 -8.75 -18.34
C GLU A 117 5.50 -7.48 -17.50
N GLU A 118 4.91 -6.37 -17.95
CA GLU A 118 4.98 -5.10 -17.23
C GLU A 118 4.14 -5.13 -15.94
N ILE A 119 2.99 -5.80 -15.92
CA ILE A 119 2.24 -6.03 -14.68
C ILE A 119 3.02 -6.94 -13.73
N ALA A 120 3.69 -7.98 -14.24
CA ALA A 120 4.55 -8.83 -13.42
C ALA A 120 5.74 -8.06 -12.81
N TYR A 121 6.34 -7.14 -13.56
CA TYR A 121 7.38 -6.25 -13.06
C TYR A 121 6.83 -5.32 -11.96
N GLN A 122 5.68 -4.69 -12.20
CA GLN A 122 5.01 -3.83 -11.20
C GLN A 122 4.63 -4.60 -9.94
N ASN A 123 4.20 -5.86 -10.07
CA ASN A 123 3.86 -6.72 -8.93
C ASN A 123 5.03 -6.88 -7.94
N ILE A 124 6.26 -6.89 -8.45
CA ILE A 124 7.45 -7.00 -7.59
C ILE A 124 7.79 -5.65 -6.96
N ILE A 125 7.95 -4.60 -7.78
CA ILE A 125 8.46 -3.32 -7.27
C ILE A 125 7.44 -2.58 -6.41
N CYS A 126 6.15 -2.67 -6.74
CA CYS A 126 5.11 -1.92 -6.03
C CYS A 126 4.70 -2.55 -4.68
N GLN A 127 5.42 -3.60 -4.26
CA GLN A 127 5.47 -4.01 -2.85
C GLN A 127 6.28 -3.03 -1.99
N PHE A 128 7.08 -2.15 -2.59
CA PHE A 128 8.01 -1.26 -1.86
C PHE A 128 7.83 0.21 -2.23
N VAL A 129 7.23 0.51 -3.39
CA VAL A 129 6.98 1.87 -3.88
C VAL A 129 5.53 2.04 -4.34
N PRO A 130 4.92 3.23 -4.13
CA PRO A 130 3.52 3.46 -4.50
C PRO A 130 3.27 3.36 -6.00
N ASN A 131 2.06 2.91 -6.35
CA ASN A 131 1.51 2.93 -7.70
C ASN A 131 0.08 3.46 -7.68
N GLY A 132 -0.34 4.17 -8.72
CA GLY A 132 -1.67 4.71 -8.85
C GLY A 132 -1.92 5.36 -10.21
N GLY A 133 -2.88 6.27 -10.29
CA GLY A 133 -3.19 6.99 -11.54
C GLY A 133 -4.67 7.11 -11.84
N GLU A 134 -5.05 6.96 -13.11
CA GLU A 134 -6.41 7.14 -13.61
C GLU A 134 -6.84 5.95 -14.49
N ALA A 135 -7.98 5.34 -14.17
CA ALA A 135 -8.61 4.34 -15.03
C ALA A 135 -9.43 5.06 -16.10
N VAL A 136 -9.14 4.79 -17.39
CA VAL A 136 -9.67 5.59 -18.50
C VAL A 136 -10.30 4.74 -19.59
N LEU A 137 -11.18 5.36 -20.38
CA LEU A 137 -11.82 4.79 -21.57
C LEU A 137 -12.53 3.46 -21.32
N ASP A 138 -13.86 3.47 -21.26
CA ASP A 138 -14.66 2.27 -21.08
C ASP A 138 -14.36 1.19 -22.13
N ASN A 139 -13.86 0.04 -21.68
CA ASN A 139 -13.48 -1.11 -22.50
C ASN A 139 -13.39 -2.38 -21.63
N GLU A 140 -13.06 -3.54 -22.22
CA GLU A 140 -13.00 -4.83 -21.52
C GLU A 140 -11.94 -4.92 -20.40
N TYR A 141 -10.83 -4.15 -20.48
CA TYR A 141 -9.77 -4.19 -19.46
C TYR A 141 -10.20 -3.55 -18.15
N ASN A 142 -11.19 -2.65 -18.18
CA ASN A 142 -11.80 -2.08 -16.98
C ASN A 142 -13.17 -2.68 -16.63
N ASP A 143 -13.56 -3.83 -17.20
CA ASP A 143 -14.62 -4.66 -16.64
C ASP A 143 -14.25 -5.09 -15.23
N LEU A 144 -15.22 -5.15 -14.31
CA LEU A 144 -14.95 -5.25 -12.87
C LEU A 144 -13.94 -6.33 -12.50
N ASN A 145 -14.09 -7.55 -13.02
CA ASN A 145 -13.19 -8.66 -12.67
C ASN A 145 -11.78 -8.47 -13.22
N ASN A 146 -11.66 -7.92 -14.43
CA ASN A 146 -10.37 -7.59 -15.03
C ASN A 146 -9.70 -6.45 -14.26
N ALA A 147 -10.46 -5.40 -13.92
CA ALA A 147 -9.97 -4.29 -13.13
C ALA A 147 -9.45 -4.75 -11.75
N ILE A 148 -10.23 -5.52 -11.00
CA ILE A 148 -9.83 -6.04 -9.68
C ILE A 148 -8.55 -6.87 -9.79
N ARG A 149 -8.47 -7.78 -10.78
CA ARG A 149 -7.29 -8.60 -11.02
C ARG A 149 -6.04 -7.75 -11.26
N ASP A 150 -6.11 -6.80 -12.17
CA ASP A 150 -4.95 -6.02 -12.57
C ASP A 150 -4.56 -4.97 -11.52
N LEU A 151 -5.54 -4.27 -10.91
CA LEU A 151 -5.29 -3.31 -9.82
C LEU A 151 -4.63 -3.98 -8.60
N SER A 152 -5.07 -5.19 -8.24
CA SER A 152 -4.46 -5.93 -7.14
C SER A 152 -3.04 -6.41 -7.47
N ARG A 153 -2.78 -6.87 -8.70
CA ARG A 153 -1.46 -7.31 -9.15
C ARG A 153 -0.46 -6.15 -9.26
N MET A 154 -0.92 -4.98 -9.66
CA MET A 154 -0.09 -3.76 -9.74
C MET A 154 0.06 -3.05 -8.38
N HIS A 155 -0.53 -3.55 -7.31
CA HIS A 155 -0.53 -2.95 -5.98
C HIS A 155 -1.00 -1.49 -5.98
N ILE A 156 -2.16 -1.23 -6.58
CA ILE A 156 -2.66 0.13 -6.72
C ILE A 156 -3.07 0.72 -5.37
N SER A 157 -2.46 1.86 -5.04
CA SER A 157 -2.65 2.56 -3.77
C SER A 157 -3.71 3.66 -3.84
N TYR A 158 -3.90 4.27 -5.02
CA TYR A 158 -4.85 5.36 -5.23
C TYR A 158 -5.29 5.43 -6.69
N LEU A 159 -6.49 5.94 -6.91
CA LEU A 159 -7.03 6.28 -8.22
C LEU A 159 -7.71 7.65 -8.19
N ASN A 160 -7.71 8.36 -9.31
CA ASN A 160 -8.48 9.59 -9.45
C ASN A 160 -9.98 9.26 -9.37
N ARG A 161 -10.66 9.81 -8.36
CA ARG A 161 -12.10 9.57 -8.14
C ARG A 161 -13.03 10.40 -9.05
N SER A 162 -12.49 11.27 -9.87
CA SER A 162 -13.23 12.18 -10.73
C SER A 162 -13.08 11.88 -12.21
N HIS A 163 -12.14 11.00 -12.59
CA HIS A 163 -11.81 10.63 -13.96
C HIS A 163 -11.40 9.14 -14.05
N ASP A 164 -11.85 8.36 -15.07
CA ASP A 164 -12.81 8.71 -16.12
C ASP A 164 -14.24 8.43 -15.64
N THR A 165 -15.15 9.37 -15.93
CA THR A 165 -16.53 9.26 -15.48
C THR A 165 -17.23 8.01 -16.02
N ALA A 166 -16.99 7.61 -17.28
CA ALA A 166 -17.63 6.43 -17.86
C ALA A 166 -17.18 5.14 -17.16
N VAL A 167 -15.88 5.01 -16.83
CA VAL A 167 -15.33 3.86 -16.10
C VAL A 167 -15.85 3.82 -14.67
N LEU A 168 -15.86 4.96 -13.98
CA LEU A 168 -16.35 5.04 -12.61
C LEU A 168 -17.85 4.70 -12.52
N GLU A 169 -18.68 5.18 -13.47
CA GLU A 169 -20.10 4.83 -13.54
C GLU A 169 -20.30 3.35 -13.88
N LYS A 170 -19.49 2.76 -14.76
CA LYS A 170 -19.49 1.32 -15.04
C LYS A 170 -19.28 0.51 -13.77
N TRP A 171 -18.28 0.87 -12.94
CA TRP A 171 -18.02 0.19 -11.67
C TRP A 171 -19.12 0.41 -10.64
N LYS A 172 -19.74 1.60 -10.57
CA LYS A 172 -20.89 1.86 -9.69
C LYS A 172 -22.11 1.01 -10.05
N ASN A 173 -22.30 0.74 -11.35
CA ASN A 173 -23.41 -0.06 -11.87
C ASN A 173 -23.11 -1.55 -11.95
N SER A 174 -21.90 -1.99 -11.68
CA SER A 174 -21.54 -3.40 -11.60
C SER A 174 -21.66 -3.93 -10.17
N THR A 175 -21.87 -5.23 -10.02
CA THR A 175 -22.01 -5.89 -8.72
C THR A 175 -20.86 -6.85 -8.48
N TYR A 176 -20.25 -6.79 -7.27
CA TYR A 176 -19.25 -7.76 -6.84
C TYR A 176 -19.94 -9.05 -6.39
N GLU A 177 -19.67 -10.17 -7.08
CA GLU A 177 -20.41 -11.43 -6.90
C GLU A 177 -19.66 -12.47 -6.04
N GLU A 178 -18.36 -12.28 -5.78
CA GLU A 178 -17.59 -13.23 -4.99
C GLU A 178 -18.09 -13.33 -3.55
N SER A 179 -17.91 -14.50 -2.94
CA SER A 179 -18.35 -14.74 -1.56
C SER A 179 -17.60 -13.85 -0.55
N GLY A 180 -18.29 -13.45 0.51
CA GLY A 180 -17.72 -12.64 1.57
C GLY A 180 -18.58 -11.43 1.91
N ILE A 181 -18.02 -10.54 2.73
CA ILE A 181 -18.75 -9.35 3.25
C ILE A 181 -19.05 -8.30 2.16
N TRP A 182 -18.37 -8.38 1.02
CA TRP A 182 -18.53 -7.46 -0.11
C TRP A 182 -19.50 -7.96 -1.17
N LYS A 183 -19.99 -9.20 -1.04
CA LYS A 183 -20.94 -9.75 -2.01
C LYS A 183 -22.18 -8.86 -2.11
N GLY A 184 -22.52 -8.46 -3.33
CA GLY A 184 -23.64 -7.57 -3.62
C GLY A 184 -23.35 -6.08 -3.51
N SER A 185 -22.12 -5.68 -3.10
CA SER A 185 -21.71 -4.28 -3.17
C SER A 185 -21.44 -3.85 -4.62
N SER A 186 -21.41 -2.52 -4.87
CA SER A 186 -20.96 -2.02 -6.16
C SER A 186 -19.48 -2.32 -6.37
N GLY A 187 -19.08 -2.51 -7.64
CA GLY A 187 -17.67 -2.66 -7.99
C GLY A 187 -16.84 -1.44 -7.59
N TYR A 188 -17.43 -0.24 -7.67
CA TYR A 188 -16.79 0.99 -7.21
C TYR A 188 -16.47 0.97 -5.71
N ASP A 189 -17.44 0.58 -4.87
CA ASP A 189 -17.24 0.50 -3.42
C ASP A 189 -16.20 -0.57 -3.06
N TYR A 190 -16.22 -1.71 -3.77
CA TYR A 190 -15.23 -2.74 -3.58
C TYR A 190 -13.82 -2.24 -3.91
N ILE A 191 -13.61 -1.68 -5.11
CA ILE A 191 -12.31 -1.15 -5.53
C ILE A 191 -11.86 -0.04 -4.57
N ALA A 192 -12.71 0.95 -4.28
CA ALA A 192 -12.39 2.06 -3.38
C ALA A 192 -11.97 1.60 -1.98
N ALA A 193 -12.61 0.54 -1.46
CA ALA A 193 -12.28 -0.02 -0.16
C ALA A 193 -10.97 -0.82 -0.13
N HIS A 194 -10.47 -1.25 -1.30
CA HIS A 194 -9.26 -2.08 -1.40
C HIS A 194 -8.04 -1.32 -1.95
N LEU A 195 -8.19 -0.06 -2.41
CA LEU A 195 -7.03 0.76 -2.77
C LEU A 195 -6.11 0.96 -1.56
N GLY A 196 -4.80 0.81 -1.78
CA GLY A 196 -3.81 0.88 -0.72
C GLY A 196 -3.87 -0.32 0.23
N TYR A 197 -3.44 -0.11 1.48
CA TYR A 197 -3.49 -1.12 2.53
C TYR A 197 -4.85 -1.15 3.24
N ARG A 198 -5.21 -2.34 3.77
CA ARG A 198 -6.43 -2.53 4.54
C ARG A 198 -6.21 -3.56 5.65
N TYR A 199 -5.74 -3.11 6.81
CA TYR A 199 -5.43 -4.01 7.93
C TYR A 199 -6.68 -4.49 8.66
N PHE A 200 -6.70 -5.80 8.92
CA PHE A 200 -7.78 -6.48 9.62
C PHE A 200 -7.18 -7.47 10.63
N VAL A 201 -7.55 -7.35 11.89
CA VAL A 201 -7.21 -8.37 12.91
C VAL A 201 -8.18 -9.52 12.77
N SER A 202 -7.70 -10.64 12.24
CA SER A 202 -8.53 -11.82 11.95
C SER A 202 -8.57 -12.83 13.10
N LYS A 203 -7.53 -12.87 13.93
CA LYS A 203 -7.44 -13.80 15.05
C LYS A 203 -6.64 -13.21 16.20
N THR A 204 -7.10 -13.53 17.41
CA THR A 204 -6.37 -13.27 18.66
C THR A 204 -6.40 -14.52 19.52
N ALA A 205 -5.27 -14.88 20.12
CA ALA A 205 -5.16 -15.96 21.09
C ALA A 205 -4.29 -15.50 22.25
N VAL A 206 -4.78 -15.70 23.47
CA VAL A 206 -4.05 -15.45 24.73
C VAL A 206 -3.77 -16.79 25.37
N ASP A 207 -2.52 -17.05 25.72
CA ASP A 207 -2.09 -18.21 26.51
C ASP A 207 -1.54 -17.71 27.85
N PHE A 208 -2.28 -18.00 28.93
CA PHE A 208 -1.94 -17.53 30.27
C PHE A 208 -2.64 -18.35 31.35
N HIS A 209 -1.86 -18.82 32.32
CA HIS A 209 -2.36 -19.53 33.52
C HIS A 209 -2.07 -18.69 34.76
N PRO A 210 -3.05 -17.95 35.31
CA PRO A 210 -2.82 -16.95 36.36
C PRO A 210 -2.11 -17.43 37.65
N LEU A 211 -2.16 -18.73 37.91
CA LEU A 211 -1.53 -19.33 39.09
C LEU A 211 -0.15 -19.94 38.85
N LEU A 212 0.26 -20.04 37.57
CA LEU A 212 1.48 -20.74 37.18
C LEU A 212 2.45 -19.85 36.42
N ASP A 213 1.94 -18.85 35.68
CA ASP A 213 2.72 -18.08 34.75
C ASP A 213 2.95 -16.66 35.25
N ASP A 214 4.18 -16.19 35.10
CA ASP A 214 4.57 -14.77 35.28
C ASP A 214 4.39 -13.96 34.00
N THR A 215 4.12 -14.62 32.86
CA THR A 215 4.05 -14.04 31.52
C THR A 215 2.82 -14.57 30.80
N ALA A 216 2.10 -13.67 30.15
CA ALA A 216 1.03 -14.02 29.21
C ALA A 216 1.55 -13.90 27.78
N GLU A 217 1.30 -14.92 26.95
CA GLU A 217 1.63 -14.92 25.54
C GLU A 217 0.39 -14.56 24.72
N LEU A 218 0.49 -13.46 23.94
CA LEU A 218 -0.56 -12.98 23.06
C LEU A 218 -0.14 -13.13 21.61
N ASN A 219 -0.91 -13.88 20.83
CA ASN A 219 -0.73 -14.00 19.38
C ASN A 219 -1.86 -13.29 18.64
N ILE A 220 -1.50 -12.35 17.76
CA ILE A 220 -2.43 -11.57 16.97
C ILE A 220 -2.14 -11.83 15.49
N THR A 221 -3.14 -12.26 14.71
CA THR A 221 -3.02 -12.36 13.26
C THR A 221 -3.60 -11.10 12.64
N ILE A 222 -2.76 -10.40 11.86
CA ILE A 222 -3.15 -9.21 11.08
C ILE A 222 -3.06 -9.57 9.61
N ASP A 223 -4.14 -9.33 8.88
CA ASP A 223 -4.24 -9.49 7.44
C ASP A 223 -4.18 -8.11 6.76
N ASN A 224 -3.50 -8.02 5.63
CA ASN A 224 -3.65 -6.89 4.72
C ASN A 224 -4.60 -7.28 3.59
N LEU A 225 -5.84 -6.82 3.67
CA LEU A 225 -6.89 -7.12 2.70
C LEU A 225 -6.91 -6.13 1.51
N GLY A 226 -6.03 -5.11 1.52
CA GLY A 226 -5.93 -4.12 0.45
C GLY A 226 -5.15 -4.62 -0.76
N PHE A 227 -5.12 -3.81 -1.83
CA PHE A 227 -4.38 -4.10 -3.05
C PHE A 227 -2.88 -3.81 -2.91
N ALA A 228 -2.46 -2.99 -1.95
CA ALA A 228 -1.07 -2.59 -1.75
C ALA A 228 -0.64 -2.72 -0.29
N PRO A 229 0.67 -2.77 0.01
CA PRO A 229 1.18 -2.58 1.36
C PRO A 229 1.09 -1.10 1.78
N ALA A 230 1.32 -0.81 3.06
CA ALA A 230 1.63 0.55 3.49
C ALA A 230 3.10 0.87 3.19
N TYR A 231 3.38 2.10 2.77
CA TYR A 231 4.75 2.53 2.43
C TYR A 231 5.38 3.40 3.53
N ARG A 232 4.59 3.82 4.52
CA ARG A 232 5.05 4.52 5.72
C ARG A 232 5.12 3.56 6.89
N ARG A 233 6.06 3.83 7.79
CA ARG A 233 6.19 3.07 9.03
C ARG A 233 5.14 3.53 10.04
N PHE A 234 4.58 2.57 10.77
CA PHE A 234 3.63 2.80 11.86
C PHE A 234 4.22 2.25 13.16
N THR A 235 4.14 3.03 14.22
CA THR A 235 4.35 2.53 15.57
C THR A 235 3.17 1.64 15.93
N THR A 236 3.46 0.44 16.41
CA THR A 236 2.44 -0.54 16.82
C THR A 236 2.53 -0.76 18.32
N GLU A 237 1.39 -0.71 19.01
CA GLU A 237 1.33 -0.81 20.45
C GLU A 237 0.16 -1.70 20.91
N LEU A 238 0.42 -2.52 21.92
CA LEU A 238 -0.60 -3.23 22.69
C LEU A 238 -0.96 -2.39 23.92
N ILE A 239 -2.23 -2.08 24.09
CA ILE A 239 -2.76 -1.31 25.21
C ILE A 239 -3.55 -2.27 26.13
N LEU A 240 -3.16 -2.32 27.39
CA LEU A 240 -3.86 -3.05 28.44
C LEU A 240 -4.55 -2.04 29.36
N THR A 241 -5.88 -2.03 29.39
CA THR A 241 -6.66 -1.11 30.25
C THR A 241 -7.34 -1.90 31.34
N ASN A 242 -7.00 -1.61 32.60
CA ASN A 242 -7.66 -2.19 33.75
C ASN A 242 -9.13 -1.77 33.78
N ARG A 243 -10.05 -2.72 33.91
CA ARG A 243 -11.50 -2.47 33.82
C ARG A 243 -12.08 -1.78 35.05
N GLU A 244 -11.39 -1.87 36.20
CA GLU A 244 -11.85 -1.27 37.46
C GLU A 244 -11.30 0.14 37.64
N SER A 245 -9.97 0.32 37.51
CA SER A 245 -9.34 1.63 37.70
C SER A 245 -9.38 2.52 36.46
N GLY A 246 -9.44 1.92 35.27
CA GLY A 246 -9.30 2.63 33.99
C GLY A 246 -7.86 2.94 33.60
N ASP A 247 -6.88 2.56 34.43
CA ASP A 247 -5.46 2.78 34.14
C ASP A 247 -5.01 1.90 32.99
N SER A 248 -4.11 2.43 32.17
CA SER A 248 -3.61 1.73 30.99
C SER A 248 -2.10 1.57 31.02
N VAL A 249 -1.65 0.40 30.59
CA VAL A 249 -0.24 0.07 30.31
C VAL A 249 -0.09 -0.16 28.83
N THR A 250 0.93 0.45 28.24
CA THR A 250 1.25 0.29 26.80
C THR A 250 2.52 -0.54 26.64
N VAL A 251 2.45 -1.54 25.77
CA VAL A 251 3.56 -2.43 25.42
C VAL A 251 3.89 -2.21 23.94
N PRO A 252 5.10 -1.75 23.60
CA PRO A 252 5.50 -1.59 22.20
C PRO A 252 5.60 -2.96 21.52
N VAL A 253 5.16 -3.02 20.26
CA VAL A 253 5.18 -4.23 19.44
C VAL A 253 6.15 -4.03 18.30
N ASP A 254 7.16 -4.89 18.19
CA ASP A 254 8.11 -4.87 17.07
C ASP A 254 7.46 -5.45 15.82
N PHE A 255 6.93 -4.56 14.99
CA PHE A 255 6.27 -4.91 13.74
C PHE A 255 6.55 -3.85 12.67
N ASP A 256 7.25 -4.24 11.60
CA ASP A 256 7.37 -3.40 10.42
C ASP A 256 6.19 -3.66 9.47
N ASN A 257 5.16 -2.85 9.60
CA ASN A 257 3.94 -2.92 8.81
C ASN A 257 4.15 -2.83 7.30
N ARG A 258 5.25 -2.21 6.84
CA ARG A 258 5.59 -2.06 5.41
C ARG A 258 5.95 -3.40 4.76
N ARG A 259 6.26 -4.41 5.56
CA ARG A 259 6.57 -5.78 5.11
C ARG A 259 5.34 -6.70 5.06
N LEU A 260 4.18 -6.20 5.45
CA LEU A 260 2.92 -6.92 5.30
C LEU A 260 2.35 -6.67 3.92
N SER A 261 2.74 -7.50 2.97
CA SER A 261 2.29 -7.42 1.56
C SER A 261 0.78 -7.55 1.43
N ALA A 262 0.24 -7.05 0.31
CA ALA A 262 -1.17 -7.19 -0.05
C ALA A 262 -1.60 -8.66 -0.11
N GLY A 263 -2.77 -8.97 0.42
CA GLY A 263 -3.31 -10.33 0.48
C GLY A 263 -2.57 -11.28 1.41
N CYS A 264 -1.63 -10.79 2.24
CA CYS A 264 -0.85 -11.60 3.17
C CYS A 264 -1.29 -11.38 4.61
N SER A 265 -0.87 -12.30 5.48
CA SER A 265 -1.07 -12.26 6.93
C SER A 265 0.26 -12.27 7.67
N SER A 266 0.30 -11.62 8.82
CA SER A 266 1.41 -11.69 9.79
C SER A 266 0.90 -12.07 11.16
N VAL A 267 1.68 -12.84 11.91
CA VAL A 267 1.39 -13.17 13.31
C VAL A 267 2.34 -12.37 14.19
N LEU A 268 1.78 -11.52 15.04
CA LEU A 268 2.50 -10.81 16.09
C LEU A 268 2.44 -11.63 17.35
N SER A 269 3.60 -12.04 17.90
CA SER A 269 3.71 -12.74 19.17
C SER A 269 4.26 -11.78 20.21
N ILE A 270 3.49 -11.51 21.27
CA ILE A 270 3.78 -10.52 22.29
C ILE A 270 3.79 -11.21 23.64
N SER A 271 4.89 -11.09 24.35
CA SER A 271 5.03 -11.57 25.72
C SER A 271 4.79 -10.43 26.71
N ILE A 272 3.86 -10.60 27.61
CA ILE A 272 3.42 -9.60 28.60
C ILE A 272 3.86 -10.06 29.99
N ASP A 273 4.79 -9.35 30.63
CA ASP A 273 5.13 -9.58 32.04
C ASP A 273 3.98 -9.12 32.95
N VAL A 274 3.19 -10.07 33.43
CA VAL A 274 2.00 -9.78 34.24
C VAL A 274 2.33 -9.41 35.68
N ARG A 275 3.57 -9.62 36.17
CA ARG A 275 3.98 -9.29 37.56
C ARG A 275 3.88 -7.78 37.80
N ASN A 276 4.08 -6.99 36.77
CA ASN A 276 4.03 -5.52 36.82
C ASN A 276 2.62 -4.95 36.68
N LEU A 277 1.62 -5.78 36.41
CA LEU A 277 0.23 -5.35 36.33
C LEU A 277 -0.42 -5.44 37.73
N GLU A 278 -1.37 -4.59 38.03
CA GLU A 278 -2.26 -4.73 39.17
C GLU A 278 -3.18 -5.96 39.00
N LYS A 279 -3.71 -6.50 40.12
CA LYS A 279 -4.71 -7.56 39.99
C LYS A 279 -6.01 -7.02 39.41
N GLY A 280 -6.63 -7.79 38.52
CA GLY A 280 -7.90 -7.43 37.92
C GLY A 280 -8.04 -7.87 36.48
N ASP A 281 -9.14 -7.46 35.87
CA ASP A 281 -9.45 -7.74 34.45
C ASP A 281 -8.95 -6.59 33.58
N TYR A 282 -8.29 -6.93 32.49
CA TYR A 282 -7.77 -5.99 31.50
C TYR A 282 -8.45 -6.18 30.14
N ASN A 283 -8.87 -5.08 29.52
CA ASN A 283 -9.18 -5.04 28.11
C ASN A 283 -7.87 -4.92 27.33
N LEU A 284 -7.68 -5.77 26.32
CA LEU A 284 -6.56 -5.73 25.39
C LEU A 284 -6.99 -5.05 24.11
N ALA A 285 -6.20 -4.10 23.63
CA ALA A 285 -6.43 -3.42 22.35
C ALA A 285 -5.12 -3.21 21.61
N LEU A 286 -5.15 -3.32 20.27
CA LEU A 286 -4.03 -2.98 19.39
C LEU A 286 -4.26 -1.59 18.79
N SER A 287 -3.20 -0.77 18.78
CA SER A 287 -3.15 0.50 18.07
C SER A 287 -2.00 0.52 17.07
N MET A 288 -2.17 1.30 16.02
CA MET A 288 -1.10 1.70 15.10
C MET A 288 -1.19 3.20 14.87
N THR A 289 -0.03 3.85 14.80
CA THR A 289 0.09 5.29 14.56
C THR A 289 1.12 5.54 13.47
N ASP A 290 0.75 6.31 12.44
CA ASP A 290 1.68 6.75 11.39
C ASP A 290 2.77 7.62 12.03
N GLU A 291 4.04 7.20 11.93
CA GLU A 291 5.18 7.89 12.58
C GLU A 291 5.43 9.30 12.02
N THR A 292 4.99 9.55 10.78
CA THR A 292 5.21 10.84 10.10
C THR A 292 4.10 11.84 10.39
N LEU A 293 2.84 11.35 10.41
CA LEU A 293 1.65 12.20 10.61
C LEU A 293 1.22 12.29 12.07
N GLU A 294 1.71 11.38 12.92
CA GLU A 294 1.23 11.19 14.30
C GLU A 294 -0.29 10.96 14.37
N LEU A 295 -0.84 10.35 13.30
CA LEU A 295 -2.27 10.06 13.20
C LEU A 295 -2.53 8.56 13.37
N PRO A 296 -3.64 8.20 14.03
CA PRO A 296 -3.99 6.80 14.20
C PRO A 296 -4.36 6.15 12.87
N VAL A 297 -3.93 4.90 12.71
CA VAL A 297 -4.31 4.04 11.59
C VAL A 297 -5.62 3.34 11.94
N THR A 298 -6.58 3.38 11.02
CA THR A 298 -7.87 2.71 11.19
C THR A 298 -7.82 1.28 10.68
N PHE A 299 -8.24 0.32 11.50
CA PHE A 299 -8.41 -1.07 11.10
C PHE A 299 -9.75 -1.30 10.41
N ALA A 300 -9.82 -2.31 9.55
CA ALA A 300 -11.03 -2.72 8.85
C ALA A 300 -12.01 -3.52 9.73
N ASN A 301 -11.68 -3.73 11.00
CA ASN A 301 -12.55 -4.40 11.97
C ASN A 301 -13.80 -3.56 12.26
N LYS A 302 -14.94 -4.23 12.42
CA LYS A 302 -16.20 -3.56 12.77
C LYS A 302 -16.06 -2.84 14.11
N ASN A 303 -16.52 -1.60 14.17
CA ASN A 303 -16.44 -0.71 15.34
C ASN A 303 -14.99 -0.36 15.78
N SER A 304 -13.98 -0.61 14.95
CA SER A 304 -12.65 -0.05 15.21
C SER A 304 -12.61 1.43 14.85
N SER A 305 -11.96 2.22 15.69
CA SER A 305 -11.64 3.63 15.40
C SER A 305 -10.11 3.77 15.27
N SER A 306 -9.46 4.18 16.34
CA SER A 306 -7.99 4.25 16.45
C SER A 306 -7.37 2.98 17.05
N THR A 307 -8.21 2.09 17.61
CA THR A 307 -7.78 0.83 18.24
C THR A 307 -8.71 -0.31 17.86
N VAL A 308 -8.19 -1.53 17.84
CA VAL A 308 -9.01 -2.74 17.69
C VAL A 308 -8.98 -3.54 18.99
N PHE A 309 -10.17 -3.87 19.51
CA PHE A 309 -10.32 -4.70 20.70
C PHE A 309 -9.93 -6.15 20.38
N LEU A 310 -9.07 -6.73 21.22
CA LEU A 310 -8.49 -8.06 21.02
C LEU A 310 -9.09 -9.12 21.95
N GLY A 311 -9.62 -8.73 23.09
CA GLY A 311 -10.12 -9.61 24.13
C GLY A 311 -9.77 -9.12 25.54
N THR A 312 -9.80 -10.03 26.51
CA THR A 312 -9.53 -9.73 27.93
C THR A 312 -8.46 -10.63 28.48
N LEU A 313 -7.73 -10.13 29.48
CA LEU A 313 -6.76 -10.85 30.30
C LEU A 313 -7.13 -10.64 31.78
N THR A 314 -7.22 -11.70 32.56
CA THR A 314 -7.43 -11.63 34.03
C THR A 314 -6.12 -11.97 34.75
N ARG A 315 -5.62 -11.03 35.55
CA ARG A 315 -4.45 -11.24 36.42
C ARG A 315 -4.84 -11.61 37.85
#